data_1edfca3d8a7df783a4afd69981bad9f1
#
_entry.id   1edfca3d8a7df783a4afd69981bad9f1
#
_cell.length_a   1.000
_cell.length_b   1.000
_cell.length_c   1.000
_cell.angle_alpha   90.00
_cell.angle_beta   90.00
_cell.angle_gamma   90.00
#
_symmetry.space_group_name_H-M   'P 1'
#
loop_
_entity.id
_entity.type
_entity.pdbx_description
1 polymer ?
#
loop_
_entity_poly.entity_id
_entity_poly.type
_entity_poly.pdbx_seq_one_letter_code
_entity_poly.pdbx_strand_id
1 'polypeptide(L)'
;PFDIVIASEDARFSDPVVAFGVNGVEYFAHPWEVGVRKAKEMLFTGEAITAQEAKNLGMVNHVVPLSDLTNFTMKMATHIAKQPLLALKLAKQSVNQMQDGQGIWTSLQAAMSLQHMGHAHERLLHQTAVEPEGEEKIKKQAKKGASNEFE
;
A
#
# COMPACT_ATOMS: atom_id res chain seq x y z
N PRO A 1 3.12 7.55 1.28
CA PRO A 1 2.49 8.61 0.52
C PRO A 1 3.49 9.31 -0.38
N PHE A 2 3.65 8.74 -1.58
CA PHE A 2 4.46 9.30 -2.65
C PHE A 2 3.52 9.77 -3.76
N ASP A 3 3.89 10.86 -4.44
CA ASP A 3 3.06 11.41 -5.53
C ASP A 3 3.17 10.58 -6.81
N ILE A 4 4.32 9.96 -7.02
CA ILE A 4 4.62 9.12 -8.18
C ILE A 4 5.41 7.90 -7.70
N VAL A 5 5.01 6.72 -8.16
CA VAL A 5 5.65 5.46 -7.81
C VAL A 5 6.22 4.80 -9.06
N ILE A 6 7.51 4.49 -9.02
CA ILE A 6 8.22 3.75 -10.06
C ILE A 6 8.76 2.49 -9.41
N ALA A 7 8.46 1.34 -9.98
CA ALA A 7 8.86 0.05 -9.43
C ALA A 7 9.78 -0.71 -10.38
N SER A 8 10.63 -1.57 -9.82
CA SER A 8 11.32 -2.60 -10.60
C SER A 8 10.37 -3.74 -10.97
N GLU A 9 10.67 -4.46 -12.04
CA GLU A 9 9.83 -5.57 -12.55
C GLU A 9 9.65 -6.70 -11.52
N ASP A 10 10.62 -6.88 -10.62
CA ASP A 10 10.63 -7.88 -9.57
C ASP A 10 9.98 -7.41 -8.26
N ALA A 11 9.56 -6.14 -8.17
CA ALA A 11 8.93 -5.62 -6.95
C ALA A 11 7.58 -6.30 -6.66
N ARG A 12 7.28 -6.44 -5.36
CA ARG A 12 6.04 -6.99 -4.84
C ARG A 12 5.47 -6.05 -3.79
N PHE A 13 4.15 -5.97 -3.72
CA PHE A 13 3.43 -5.13 -2.78
C PHE A 13 2.44 -5.97 -1.99
N SER A 14 2.55 -5.97 -0.68
CA SER A 14 1.63 -6.67 0.23
C SER A 14 1.42 -5.89 1.51
N ASP A 15 0.31 -6.15 2.16
CA ASP A 15 0.05 -5.67 3.51
C ASP A 15 -0.57 -6.81 4.36
N PRO A 16 0.26 -7.68 4.97
CA PRO A 16 -0.20 -8.85 5.68
C PRO A 16 -0.64 -8.56 7.13
N VAL A 17 -1.07 -7.35 7.44
CA VAL A 17 -1.38 -6.87 8.81
C VAL A 17 -2.49 -7.67 9.50
N VAL A 18 -3.43 -8.23 8.72
CA VAL A 18 -4.51 -9.07 9.26
C VAL A 18 -3.98 -10.32 9.95
N ALA A 19 -2.81 -10.83 9.55
CA ALA A 19 -2.15 -11.94 10.24
C ALA A 19 -1.75 -11.58 11.68
N PHE A 20 -1.61 -10.30 12.01
CA PHE A 20 -1.34 -9.82 13.36
C PHE A 20 -2.61 -9.51 14.18
N GLY A 21 -3.80 -9.84 13.69
CA GLY A 21 -5.07 -9.56 14.36
C GLY A 21 -5.51 -8.10 14.29
N VAL A 22 -4.95 -7.31 13.39
CA VAL A 22 -5.23 -5.88 13.22
C VAL A 22 -5.48 -5.52 11.75
N ASN A 23 -5.95 -4.31 11.48
CA ASN A 23 -6.36 -3.91 10.12
C ASN A 23 -5.34 -3.07 9.35
N GLY A 24 -4.19 -2.71 9.97
CA GLY A 24 -3.18 -1.83 9.38
C GLY A 24 -3.68 -0.40 9.18
N VAL A 25 -2.98 0.56 9.78
CA VAL A 25 -3.56 1.90 9.86
C VAL A 25 -2.58 3.03 9.61
N GLU A 26 -1.31 2.73 9.52
CA GLU A 26 -0.26 3.75 9.37
C GLU A 26 -0.57 4.66 8.19
N TYR A 27 -1.09 4.08 7.10
CA TYR A 27 -1.62 4.84 5.97
C TYR A 27 -2.66 3.99 5.23
N PHE A 28 -3.91 4.04 5.67
CA PHE A 28 -5.00 3.26 5.07
C PHE A 28 -5.47 3.89 3.75
N ALA A 29 -4.72 3.64 2.69
CA ALA A 29 -4.99 4.16 1.35
C ALA A 29 -5.36 3.08 0.33
N HIS A 30 -5.33 1.80 0.70
CA HIS A 30 -5.52 0.67 -0.20
C HIS A 30 -6.71 0.82 -1.17
N PRO A 31 -7.94 1.24 -0.73
CA PRO A 31 -9.07 1.34 -1.65
C PRO A 31 -8.87 2.41 -2.74
N TRP A 32 -8.10 3.46 -2.45
CA TRP A 32 -7.79 4.51 -3.44
C TRP A 32 -6.70 4.09 -4.41
N GLU A 33 -5.75 3.27 -3.95
CA GLU A 33 -4.62 2.82 -4.76
C GLU A 33 -4.96 1.65 -5.69
N VAL A 34 -5.76 0.69 -5.21
CA VAL A 34 -6.02 -0.57 -5.94
C VAL A 34 -7.51 -0.88 -6.13
N GLY A 35 -8.39 -0.01 -5.66
CA GLY A 35 -9.84 -0.23 -5.66
C GLY A 35 -10.31 -1.12 -4.51
N VAL A 36 -11.60 -0.99 -4.16
CA VAL A 36 -12.18 -1.59 -2.94
C VAL A 36 -12.08 -3.11 -2.89
N ARG A 37 -12.29 -3.80 -4.03
CA ARG A 37 -12.28 -5.27 -4.07
C ARG A 37 -10.88 -5.82 -3.92
N LYS A 38 -9.91 -5.27 -4.64
CA LYS A 38 -8.52 -5.70 -4.56
C LYS A 38 -7.91 -5.35 -3.21
N ALA A 39 -8.26 -4.21 -2.62
CA ALA A 39 -7.84 -3.87 -1.25
C ALA A 39 -8.29 -4.93 -0.24
N LYS A 40 -9.55 -5.39 -0.31
CA LYS A 40 -10.05 -6.47 0.55
C LYS A 40 -9.33 -7.78 0.32
N GLU A 41 -9.11 -8.17 -0.94
CA GLU A 41 -8.38 -9.38 -1.29
C GLU A 41 -6.97 -9.36 -0.70
N MET A 42 -6.20 -8.29 -0.94
CA MET A 42 -4.84 -8.13 -0.39
C MET A 42 -4.80 -8.18 1.14
N LEU A 43 -5.71 -7.46 1.81
CA LEU A 43 -5.77 -7.42 3.27
C LEU A 43 -6.23 -8.73 3.89
N PHE A 44 -7.19 -9.44 3.27
CA PHE A 44 -7.74 -10.67 3.82
C PHE A 44 -6.81 -11.86 3.61
N THR A 45 -6.13 -11.93 2.45
CA THR A 45 -5.21 -13.02 2.14
C THR A 45 -3.79 -12.75 2.60
N GLY A 46 -3.38 -11.47 2.69
CA GLY A 46 -1.99 -11.06 2.90
C GLY A 46 -1.09 -11.32 1.69
N GLU A 47 -1.65 -11.73 0.54
CA GLU A 47 -0.88 -12.03 -0.66
C GLU A 47 -0.33 -10.77 -1.32
N ALA A 48 0.84 -10.94 -1.94
CA ALA A 48 1.49 -9.85 -2.65
C ALA A 48 1.02 -9.77 -4.10
N ILE A 49 0.80 -8.53 -4.58
CA ILE A 49 0.62 -8.26 -6.01
C ILE A 49 1.97 -7.95 -6.67
N THR A 50 2.06 -8.24 -7.96
CA THR A 50 3.26 -7.92 -8.77
C THR A 50 3.33 -6.43 -9.10
N ALA A 51 4.52 -5.94 -9.47
CA ALA A 51 4.70 -4.58 -9.96
C ALA A 51 3.81 -4.28 -11.17
N GLN A 52 3.67 -5.25 -12.08
CA GLN A 52 2.82 -5.09 -13.26
C GLN A 52 1.34 -5.03 -12.91
N GLU A 53 0.88 -5.84 -11.97
CA GLU A 53 -0.51 -5.79 -11.48
C GLU A 53 -0.78 -4.44 -10.78
N ALA A 54 0.12 -3.99 -9.90
CA ALA A 54 0.03 -2.70 -9.25
C ALA A 54 -0.03 -1.53 -10.26
N LYS A 55 0.73 -1.62 -11.37
CA LYS A 55 0.64 -0.66 -12.46
C LYS A 55 -0.73 -0.71 -13.17
N ASN A 56 -1.24 -1.88 -13.46
CA ASN A 56 -2.54 -2.04 -14.11
C ASN A 56 -3.70 -1.49 -13.25
N LEU A 57 -3.55 -1.53 -11.94
CA LEU A 57 -4.51 -1.00 -10.97
C LEU A 57 -4.35 0.52 -10.73
N GLY A 58 -3.25 1.13 -11.17
CA GLY A 58 -2.97 2.56 -10.99
C GLY A 58 -2.15 2.92 -9.75
N MET A 59 -1.79 1.94 -8.91
CA MET A 59 -0.95 2.15 -7.73
C MET A 59 0.50 2.50 -8.11
N VAL A 60 1.00 1.95 -9.21
CA VAL A 60 2.35 2.20 -9.75
C VAL A 60 2.25 2.89 -11.10
N ASN A 61 2.99 3.98 -11.29
CA ASN A 61 2.99 4.73 -12.55
C ASN A 61 3.82 4.02 -13.65
N HIS A 62 4.99 3.51 -13.28
CA HIS A 62 5.92 2.88 -14.22
C HIS A 62 6.57 1.65 -13.62
N VAL A 63 6.73 0.62 -14.45
CA VAL A 63 7.52 -0.58 -14.13
C VAL A 63 8.66 -0.65 -15.13
N VAL A 64 9.88 -0.82 -14.62
CA VAL A 64 11.13 -0.83 -15.41
C VAL A 64 12.08 -1.92 -14.88
N PRO A 65 13.05 -2.39 -15.69
CA PRO A 65 14.12 -3.24 -15.19
C PRO A 65 14.83 -2.61 -13.99
N LEU A 66 15.24 -3.43 -13.02
CA LEU A 66 15.94 -2.94 -11.82
C LEU A 66 17.19 -2.12 -12.17
N SER A 67 17.93 -2.53 -13.21
CA SER A 67 19.10 -1.79 -13.72
C SER A 67 18.79 -0.35 -14.15
N ASP A 68 17.57 -0.10 -14.59
CA ASP A 68 17.15 1.18 -15.14
C ASP A 68 16.41 2.06 -14.13
N LEU A 69 16.03 1.50 -12.97
CA LEU A 69 15.16 2.16 -11.99
C LEU A 69 15.66 3.55 -11.59
N THR A 70 16.93 3.66 -11.20
CA THR A 70 17.53 4.94 -10.79
C THR A 70 17.56 5.94 -11.94
N ASN A 71 18.03 5.50 -13.10
CA ASN A 71 18.15 6.36 -14.27
C ASN A 71 16.79 6.89 -14.75
N PHE A 72 15.78 6.01 -14.81
CA PHE A 72 14.43 6.36 -15.20
C PHE A 72 13.83 7.36 -14.20
N THR A 73 13.95 7.08 -12.91
CA THR A 73 13.44 7.94 -11.83
C THR A 73 14.08 9.34 -11.89
N MET A 74 15.41 9.41 -12.06
CA MET A 74 16.12 10.69 -12.16
C MET A 74 15.75 11.48 -13.41
N LYS A 75 15.55 10.81 -14.55
CA LYS A 75 15.06 11.47 -15.78
C LYS A 75 13.69 12.09 -15.57
N MET A 76 12.76 11.35 -14.95
CA MET A 76 11.41 11.85 -14.64
C MET A 76 11.47 13.02 -13.67
N ALA A 77 12.19 12.89 -12.56
CA ALA A 77 12.36 13.96 -11.57
C ALA A 77 12.95 15.23 -12.19
N THR A 78 13.99 15.09 -13.03
CA THR A 78 14.61 16.20 -13.76
C THR A 78 13.63 16.85 -14.75
N HIS A 79 12.78 16.06 -15.40
CA HIS A 79 11.74 16.60 -16.29
C HIS A 79 10.70 17.41 -15.51
N ILE A 80 10.23 16.88 -14.37
CA ILE A 80 9.28 17.58 -13.49
C ILE A 80 9.89 18.88 -12.94
N ALA A 81 11.16 18.86 -12.53
CA ALA A 81 11.85 20.01 -11.98
C ALA A 81 11.97 21.21 -12.94
N LYS A 82 11.75 21.02 -14.25
CA LYS A 82 11.70 22.10 -15.24
C LYS A 82 10.37 22.87 -15.23
N GLN A 83 9.35 22.34 -14.58
CA GLN A 83 8.04 22.99 -14.53
C GLN A 83 8.03 24.12 -13.48
N PRO A 84 7.17 25.14 -13.64
CA PRO A 84 7.03 26.21 -12.66
C PRO A 84 6.64 25.66 -11.28
N LEU A 85 7.46 25.94 -10.26
CA LEU A 85 7.31 25.42 -8.90
C LEU A 85 5.93 25.67 -8.30
N LEU A 86 5.40 26.88 -8.46
CA LEU A 86 4.06 27.21 -7.93
C LEU A 86 2.99 26.36 -8.61
N ALA A 87 3.06 26.17 -9.91
CA ALA A 87 2.09 25.33 -10.64
C ALA A 87 2.12 23.89 -10.18
N LEU A 88 3.31 23.31 -9.94
CA LEU A 88 3.45 21.96 -9.37
C LEU A 88 2.81 21.85 -7.99
N LYS A 89 3.06 22.82 -7.09
CA LYS A 89 2.45 22.86 -5.75
C LYS A 89 0.93 22.94 -5.82
N LEU A 90 0.40 23.80 -6.67
CA LEU A 90 -1.06 23.98 -6.83
C LEU A 90 -1.71 22.72 -7.41
N ALA A 91 -1.08 22.09 -8.41
CA ALA A 91 -1.58 20.84 -9.00
C ALA A 91 -1.60 19.70 -7.96
N LYS A 92 -0.50 19.53 -7.20
CA LYS A 92 -0.47 18.55 -6.10
C LYS A 92 -1.55 18.81 -5.07
N GLN A 93 -1.71 20.05 -4.63
CA GLN A 93 -2.73 20.42 -3.66
C GLN A 93 -4.15 20.15 -4.17
N SER A 94 -4.42 20.44 -5.44
CA SER A 94 -5.73 20.16 -6.05
C SER A 94 -6.08 18.69 -6.03
N VAL A 95 -5.12 17.81 -6.35
CA VAL A 95 -5.31 16.35 -6.30
C VAL A 95 -5.53 15.88 -4.86
N ASN A 96 -4.71 16.35 -3.91
CA ASN A 96 -4.86 15.97 -2.50
C ASN A 96 -6.21 16.43 -1.93
N GLN A 97 -6.66 17.64 -2.23
CA GLN A 97 -7.98 18.15 -1.80
C GLN A 97 -9.12 17.31 -2.39
N MET A 98 -8.99 16.82 -3.60
CA MET A 98 -9.98 15.92 -4.19
C MET A 98 -10.06 14.60 -3.41
N GLN A 99 -8.91 14.01 -3.06
CA GLN A 99 -8.87 12.80 -2.23
C GLN A 99 -9.44 13.04 -0.82
N ASP A 100 -9.13 14.18 -0.21
CA ASP A 100 -9.72 14.58 1.08
C ASP A 100 -11.24 14.72 0.97
N GLY A 101 -11.74 15.33 -0.10
CA GLY A 101 -13.17 15.42 -0.40
C GLY A 101 -13.85 14.08 -0.64
N GLN A 102 -13.11 13.06 -1.10
CA GLN A 102 -13.58 11.68 -1.21
C GLN A 102 -13.51 10.92 0.12
N GLY A 103 -13.06 11.55 1.21
CA GLY A 103 -13.10 11.00 2.55
C GLY A 103 -11.86 10.20 2.96
N ILE A 104 -10.70 10.36 2.31
CA ILE A 104 -9.48 9.63 2.68
C ILE A 104 -9.09 9.92 4.13
N TRP A 105 -9.14 11.18 4.56
CA TRP A 105 -8.82 11.57 5.92
C TRP A 105 -9.78 10.95 6.95
N THR A 106 -11.08 10.99 6.69
CA THR A 106 -12.10 10.37 7.56
C THR A 106 -11.91 8.87 7.66
N SER A 107 -11.56 8.22 6.55
CA SER A 107 -11.29 6.78 6.51
C SER A 107 -10.04 6.40 7.30
N LEU A 108 -8.97 7.21 7.25
CA LEU A 108 -7.77 7.03 8.08
C LEU A 108 -8.10 7.12 9.58
N GLN A 109 -8.91 8.08 10.00
CA GLN A 109 -9.35 8.22 11.39
C GLN A 109 -10.20 7.02 11.84
N ALA A 110 -11.11 6.54 11.00
CA ALA A 110 -11.92 5.36 11.28
C ALA A 110 -11.04 4.09 11.37
N ALA A 111 -10.08 3.92 10.46
CA ALA A 111 -9.15 2.80 10.48
C ALA A 111 -8.30 2.78 11.75
N MET A 112 -7.87 3.94 12.28
CA MET A 112 -7.17 4.04 13.55
C MET A 112 -7.99 3.49 14.73
N SER A 113 -9.28 3.81 14.78
CA SER A 113 -10.17 3.30 15.82
C SER A 113 -10.32 1.78 15.76
N LEU A 114 -10.47 1.22 14.56
CA LEU A 114 -10.52 -0.23 14.32
C LEU A 114 -9.21 -0.92 14.68
N GLN A 115 -8.06 -0.30 14.38
CA GLN A 115 -6.74 -0.79 14.77
C GLN A 115 -6.62 -0.96 16.28
N HIS A 116 -7.05 0.05 17.05
CA HIS A 116 -7.06 -0.02 18.51
C HIS A 116 -7.98 -1.11 19.06
N MET A 117 -9.12 -1.35 18.41
CA MET A 117 -10.00 -2.48 18.77
C MET A 117 -9.28 -3.82 18.53
N GLY A 118 -8.57 -4.00 17.43
CA GLY A 118 -7.77 -5.19 17.17
C GLY A 118 -6.73 -5.41 18.27
N HIS A 119 -5.90 -4.42 18.59
CA HIS A 119 -4.93 -4.50 19.67
C HIS A 119 -5.54 -4.81 21.05
N ALA A 120 -6.70 -4.23 21.35
CA ALA A 120 -7.41 -4.52 22.60
C ALA A 120 -7.91 -5.98 22.65
N HIS A 121 -8.42 -6.48 21.53
CA HIS A 121 -8.85 -7.86 21.37
C HIS A 121 -7.69 -8.85 21.58
N GLU A 122 -6.56 -8.63 20.91
CA GLU A 122 -5.36 -9.48 21.06
C GLU A 122 -4.84 -9.49 22.50
N ARG A 123 -4.85 -8.35 23.19
CA ARG A 123 -4.49 -8.29 24.61
C ARG A 123 -5.41 -9.10 25.50
N LEU A 124 -6.71 -9.13 25.20
CA LEU A 124 -7.67 -9.93 25.96
C LEU A 124 -7.49 -11.43 25.71
N LEU A 125 -7.19 -11.85 24.48
CA LEU A 125 -7.04 -13.25 24.12
C LEU A 125 -5.67 -13.81 24.49
N HIS A 126 -4.60 -13.06 24.18
CA HIS A 126 -3.23 -13.56 24.16
C HIS A 126 -2.29 -12.81 25.10
N GLN A 127 -2.75 -11.76 25.78
CA GLN A 127 -1.93 -10.87 26.63
C GLN A 127 -0.78 -10.17 25.86
N THR A 128 -0.87 -10.13 24.54
CA THR A 128 0.05 -9.48 23.60
C THR A 128 -0.68 -8.38 22.84
N ALA A 129 0.07 -7.48 22.19
CA ALA A 129 -0.55 -6.42 21.39
C ALA A 129 -1.01 -6.89 20.00
N VAL A 130 -0.56 -8.06 19.58
CA VAL A 130 -0.83 -8.64 18.26
C VAL A 130 -0.94 -10.17 18.38
N GLU A 131 -1.54 -10.81 17.38
CA GLU A 131 -1.61 -12.28 17.24
C GLU A 131 -0.21 -12.90 17.32
N PRO A 132 0.08 -13.77 18.30
CA PRO A 132 1.42 -14.33 18.53
C PRO A 132 1.98 -15.13 17.35
N GLU A 133 1.11 -15.79 16.56
CA GLU A 133 1.52 -16.58 15.40
C GLU A 133 1.62 -15.76 14.11
N GLY A 134 1.30 -14.46 14.15
CA GLY A 134 1.20 -13.59 12.98
C GLY A 134 2.50 -13.56 12.17
N GLU A 135 3.64 -13.42 12.84
CA GLU A 135 4.95 -13.40 12.19
C GLU A 135 5.26 -14.70 11.44
N GLU A 136 4.92 -15.87 12.03
CA GLU A 136 5.12 -17.16 11.38
C GLU A 136 4.21 -17.35 10.18
N LYS A 137 2.95 -16.89 10.26
CA LYS A 137 2.01 -16.91 9.14
C LYS A 137 2.57 -16.11 7.96
N ILE A 138 3.07 -14.89 8.21
CA ILE A 138 3.68 -14.04 7.18
C ILE A 138 4.94 -14.69 6.57
N LYS A 139 5.82 -15.24 7.41
CA LYS A 139 7.03 -15.94 6.91
C LYS A 139 6.68 -17.16 6.04
N LYS A 140 5.64 -17.89 6.38
CA LYS A 140 5.15 -19.02 5.57
C LYS A 140 4.60 -18.53 4.22
N GLN A 141 3.80 -17.47 4.21
CA GLN A 141 3.28 -16.86 2.98
C GLN A 141 4.42 -16.36 2.07
N ALA A 142 5.40 -15.64 2.62
CA ALA A 142 6.53 -15.14 1.86
C ALA A 142 7.39 -16.26 1.23
N LYS A 143 7.52 -17.44 1.88
CA LYS A 143 8.24 -18.60 1.35
C LYS A 143 7.49 -19.33 0.23
N LYS A 144 6.16 -19.30 0.21
CA LYS A 144 5.35 -19.93 -0.83
C LYS A 144 5.47 -19.21 -2.18
N GLY A 145 6.01 -17.98 -2.20
CA GLY A 145 6.12 -17.18 -3.42
C GLY A 145 4.75 -16.64 -3.87
N ALA A 146 4.75 -15.88 -4.96
CA ALA A 146 3.53 -15.34 -5.57
C ALA A 146 2.81 -16.41 -6.43
N SER A 147 2.74 -17.66 -5.99
CA SER A 147 1.86 -18.66 -6.59
C SER A 147 0.46 -18.39 -6.04
N ASN A 148 -0.42 -17.89 -6.88
CA ASN A 148 -1.84 -17.80 -6.57
C ASN A 148 -2.33 -19.16 -6.11
N GLU A 149 -2.63 -19.33 -4.81
CA GLU A 149 -3.22 -20.58 -4.29
C GLU A 149 -4.63 -20.82 -4.82
N PHE A 150 -5.16 -19.87 -5.60
CA PHE A 150 -6.54 -19.86 -6.10
C PHE A 150 -6.65 -19.97 -7.64
N GLU A 151 -5.52 -20.22 -8.36
CA GLU A 151 -5.52 -20.53 -9.79
C GLU A 151 -5.40 -22.02 -10.10
#